data_6313445fb4dbfd9c580983149a930c0f
#
_entry.id   6313445fb4dbfd9c580983149a930c0f
#
_cell.length_a   1.000
_cell.length_b   1.000
_cell.length_c   1.000
_cell.angle_alpha   90.00
_cell.angle_beta   90.00
_cell.angle_gamma   90.00
#
_symmetry.space_group_name_H-M   'P 1'
#
loop_
_entity.id
_entity.type
_entity.pdbx_description
1 polymer ?
#
loop_
_entity_poly.entity_id
_entity_poly.type
_entity_poly.pdbx_seq_one_letter_code
_entity_poly.pdbx_strand_id
1 'polypeptide(L)'
;LPVLSDEERAIVGTLHLQKSPFEANKVGSALIARHIADHIEQHFHPKEKSWKPLIYCWRGGKRSNSLAHVLRQIGWQAQTLGGGYKSYRRYVLDKLQTLPTQFQYQVITGSTGSAKSRILEELHHQKAQVLDLELLANHKGSVLGGNIYSSQPSQKLFETNILKTLQQFNTHQVVFIEAESRKIGSLQVPDSLLEKIRESPCIRIAASLQARVVFLLRDYDYMTQNP
;
A
#
# COMPACT_ATOMS: atom_id res chain seq x y z
N LEU A 1 6.04 -14.96 1.79
CA LEU A 1 6.50 -16.14 1.03
C LEU A 1 5.28 -16.88 0.51
N PRO A 2 4.99 -16.85 -0.82
CA PRO A 2 3.85 -17.54 -1.40
C PRO A 2 4.14 -19.05 -1.52
N VAL A 3 3.13 -19.87 -1.22
CA VAL A 3 3.20 -21.35 -1.41
C VAL A 3 2.76 -21.80 -2.80
N LEU A 4 2.51 -20.89 -3.72
CA LEU A 4 2.31 -21.11 -5.16
C LEU A 4 2.79 -19.86 -5.90
N SER A 5 3.49 -20.02 -7.01
CA SER A 5 3.79 -18.92 -7.94
C SER A 5 2.54 -18.43 -8.67
N ASP A 6 2.65 -17.37 -9.45
CA ASP A 6 1.52 -16.86 -10.23
C ASP A 6 1.14 -17.83 -11.35
N GLU A 7 2.12 -18.45 -11.99
CA GLU A 7 1.95 -19.46 -13.03
C GLU A 7 1.27 -20.72 -12.45
N GLU A 8 1.75 -21.20 -11.32
CA GLU A 8 1.18 -22.37 -10.63
C GLU A 8 -0.26 -22.09 -10.18
N ARG A 9 -0.56 -20.87 -9.72
CA ARG A 9 -1.95 -20.47 -9.40
C ARG A 9 -2.84 -20.48 -10.63
N ALA A 10 -2.33 -20.05 -11.78
CA ALA A 10 -3.06 -20.11 -13.06
C ALA A 10 -3.33 -21.56 -13.47
N ILE A 11 -2.34 -22.43 -13.38
CA ILE A 11 -2.48 -23.88 -13.69
C ILE A 11 -3.54 -24.53 -12.81
N VAL A 12 -3.43 -24.37 -11.48
CA VAL A 12 -4.39 -24.95 -10.53
C VAL A 12 -5.78 -24.36 -10.73
N GLY A 13 -5.89 -23.06 -11.02
CA GLY A 13 -7.17 -22.40 -11.32
C GLY A 13 -7.82 -22.92 -12.59
N THR A 14 -7.07 -23.14 -13.64
CA THR A 14 -7.54 -23.72 -14.90
C THR A 14 -8.03 -25.16 -14.70
N LEU A 15 -7.26 -25.98 -13.99
CA LEU A 15 -7.68 -27.34 -13.65
C LEU A 15 -9.00 -27.38 -12.85
N HIS A 16 -9.17 -26.44 -11.94
CA HIS A 16 -10.39 -26.33 -11.14
C HIS A 16 -11.62 -26.00 -11.99
N LEU A 17 -11.47 -25.18 -13.03
CA LEU A 17 -12.56 -24.78 -13.92
C LEU A 17 -12.83 -25.81 -15.03
N GLN A 18 -11.77 -26.37 -15.61
CA GLN A 18 -11.89 -27.20 -16.82
C GLN A 18 -11.96 -28.70 -16.54
N LYS A 19 -11.44 -29.18 -15.41
CA LYS A 19 -11.48 -30.61 -15.08
C LYS A 19 -12.34 -30.88 -13.84
N SER A 20 -11.75 -30.69 -12.65
CA SER A 20 -12.48 -30.83 -11.39
C SER A 20 -11.77 -30.22 -10.23
N PRO A 21 -12.48 -29.84 -9.15
CA PRO A 21 -11.87 -29.42 -7.89
C PRO A 21 -10.91 -30.46 -7.30
N PHE A 22 -11.18 -31.74 -7.50
CA PHE A 22 -10.35 -32.83 -6.98
C PHE A 22 -8.98 -32.88 -7.69
N GLU A 23 -8.96 -32.82 -9.01
CA GLU A 23 -7.73 -32.83 -9.81
C GLU A 23 -6.88 -31.57 -9.50
N ALA A 24 -7.52 -30.40 -9.44
CA ALA A 24 -6.86 -29.17 -9.03
C ALA A 24 -6.24 -29.26 -7.61
N ASN A 25 -6.97 -29.88 -6.68
CA ASN A 25 -6.47 -30.08 -5.32
C ASN A 25 -5.26 -31.03 -5.27
N LYS A 26 -5.26 -32.13 -6.05
CA LYS A 26 -4.09 -33.04 -6.12
C LYS A 26 -2.83 -32.30 -6.57
N VAL A 27 -2.92 -31.62 -7.70
CA VAL A 27 -1.79 -30.85 -8.25
C VAL A 27 -1.37 -29.71 -7.32
N GLY A 28 -2.35 -28.92 -6.85
CA GLY A 28 -2.09 -27.80 -5.96
C GLY A 28 -1.48 -28.21 -4.62
N SER A 29 -1.91 -29.35 -4.05
CA SER A 29 -1.34 -29.84 -2.79
C SER A 29 0.10 -30.29 -2.93
N ALA A 30 0.45 -30.93 -4.04
CA ALA A 30 1.83 -31.34 -4.32
C ALA A 30 2.76 -30.13 -4.47
N LEU A 31 2.33 -29.09 -5.21
CA LEU A 31 3.06 -27.85 -5.36
C LEU A 31 3.23 -27.11 -4.03
N ILE A 32 2.14 -26.97 -3.26
CA ILE A 32 2.16 -26.32 -1.94
C ILE A 32 3.12 -27.05 -1.00
N ALA A 33 3.09 -28.39 -0.96
CA ALA A 33 3.99 -29.16 -0.07
C ALA A 33 5.46 -28.93 -0.41
N ARG A 34 5.80 -28.87 -1.70
CA ARG A 34 7.16 -28.59 -2.19
C ARG A 34 7.62 -27.20 -1.74
N HIS A 35 6.82 -26.17 -2.01
CA HIS A 35 7.18 -24.80 -1.57
C HIS A 35 7.21 -24.64 -0.06
N ILE A 36 6.42 -25.39 0.72
CA ILE A 36 6.52 -25.38 2.18
C ILE A 36 7.89 -25.95 2.61
N ALA A 37 8.34 -27.06 2.02
CA ALA A 37 9.64 -27.62 2.32
C ALA A 37 10.76 -26.63 1.98
N ASP A 38 10.74 -26.03 0.78
CA ASP A 38 11.71 -25.02 0.37
C ASP A 38 11.75 -23.81 1.33
N HIS A 39 10.59 -23.34 1.77
CA HIS A 39 10.52 -22.22 2.73
C HIS A 39 11.10 -22.57 4.09
N ILE A 40 10.87 -23.80 4.56
CA ILE A 40 11.45 -24.26 5.82
C ILE A 40 12.98 -24.29 5.71
N GLU A 41 13.52 -24.89 4.66
CA GLU A 41 14.96 -25.02 4.46
C GLU A 41 15.65 -23.66 4.28
N GLN A 42 15.10 -22.80 3.40
CA GLN A 42 15.76 -21.55 3.01
C GLN A 42 15.53 -20.39 3.96
N HIS A 43 14.39 -20.35 4.65
CA HIS A 43 13.98 -19.16 5.39
C HIS A 43 13.62 -19.39 6.85
N PHE A 44 13.06 -20.56 7.20
CA PHE A 44 12.57 -20.79 8.56
C PHE A 44 13.52 -21.60 9.42
N HIS A 45 14.46 -22.33 8.85
CA HIS A 45 15.45 -23.11 9.59
C HIS A 45 16.18 -22.32 10.69
N PRO A 46 16.60 -21.05 10.50
CA PRO A 46 17.24 -20.26 11.53
C PRO A 46 16.29 -19.68 12.58
N LYS A 47 14.97 -19.95 12.49
CA LYS A 47 13.98 -19.38 13.43
C LYS A 47 13.93 -20.18 14.72
N GLU A 48 14.01 -19.48 15.85
CA GLU A 48 13.90 -20.08 17.17
C GLU A 48 12.49 -20.61 17.46
N LYS A 49 12.36 -21.48 18.44
CA LYS A 49 11.09 -22.05 18.91
C LYS A 49 10.06 -20.99 19.32
N SER A 50 10.52 -19.84 19.79
CA SER A 50 9.70 -18.68 20.20
C SER A 50 9.01 -17.95 19.04
N TRP A 51 9.41 -18.21 17.80
CA TRP A 51 8.83 -17.55 16.63
C TRP A 51 7.34 -17.86 16.46
N LYS A 52 6.53 -16.81 16.27
CA LYS A 52 5.06 -16.88 16.15
C LYS A 52 4.61 -16.32 14.81
N PRO A 53 4.69 -17.08 13.71
CA PRO A 53 4.29 -16.58 12.40
C PRO A 53 2.79 -16.41 12.29
N LEU A 54 2.35 -15.27 11.70
CA LEU A 54 1.00 -15.06 11.22
C LEU A 54 0.95 -15.32 9.71
N ILE A 55 0.10 -16.25 9.32
CA ILE A 55 -0.01 -16.74 7.95
C ILE A 55 -1.35 -16.35 7.37
N TYR A 56 -1.36 -15.88 6.13
CA TYR A 56 -2.60 -15.60 5.42
C TYR A 56 -2.55 -16.06 3.96
N CYS A 57 -3.70 -16.27 3.36
CA CYS A 57 -3.87 -16.40 1.93
C CYS A 57 -4.98 -15.48 1.44
N TRP A 58 -5.24 -15.48 0.14
CA TRP A 58 -6.25 -14.59 -0.45
C TRP A 58 -7.63 -14.80 0.17
N ARG A 59 -8.10 -16.07 0.21
CA ARG A 59 -9.37 -16.51 0.82
C ARG A 59 -9.40 -18.02 0.97
N GLY A 60 -10.40 -18.53 1.71
CA GLY A 60 -10.71 -19.96 1.83
C GLY A 60 -9.76 -20.76 2.74
N GLY A 61 -8.65 -20.18 3.17
CA GLY A 61 -7.77 -20.77 4.18
C GLY A 61 -6.91 -21.95 3.74
N LYS A 62 -7.19 -22.66 2.63
CA LYS A 62 -6.48 -23.90 2.27
C LYS A 62 -4.97 -23.75 2.27
N ARG A 63 -4.43 -22.75 1.55
CA ARG A 63 -2.98 -22.50 1.44
C ARG A 63 -2.33 -22.10 2.77
N SER A 64 -2.95 -21.17 3.48
CA SER A 64 -2.45 -20.70 4.78
C SER A 64 -2.54 -21.78 5.85
N ASN A 65 -3.60 -22.60 5.86
CA ASN A 65 -3.77 -23.69 6.79
C ASN A 65 -2.78 -24.83 6.52
N SER A 66 -2.46 -25.14 5.27
CA SER A 66 -1.44 -26.15 4.94
C SER A 66 -0.07 -25.76 5.51
N LEU A 67 0.38 -24.52 5.25
CA LEU A 67 1.63 -24.03 5.82
C LEU A 67 1.58 -23.99 7.34
N ALA A 68 0.52 -23.42 7.93
CA ALA A 68 0.36 -23.35 9.38
C ALA A 68 0.36 -24.72 10.05
N HIS A 69 -0.26 -25.74 9.40
CA HIS A 69 -0.27 -27.11 9.91
C HIS A 69 1.15 -27.64 10.03
N VAL A 70 1.96 -27.57 8.98
CA VAL A 70 3.34 -28.05 8.98
C VAL A 70 4.17 -27.32 10.03
N LEU A 71 4.09 -25.99 10.11
CA LEU A 71 4.84 -25.20 11.10
C LEU A 71 4.44 -25.55 12.56
N ARG A 72 3.17 -25.85 12.79
CA ARG A 72 2.72 -26.33 14.12
C ARG A 72 3.27 -27.71 14.45
N GLN A 73 3.38 -28.62 13.48
CA GLN A 73 3.98 -29.95 13.71
C GLN A 73 5.48 -29.84 14.08
N ILE A 74 6.18 -28.85 13.57
CA ILE A 74 7.56 -28.54 13.96
C ILE A 74 7.64 -27.97 15.40
N GLY A 75 6.53 -27.40 15.91
CA GLY A 75 6.45 -26.85 17.26
C GLY A 75 6.34 -25.34 17.36
N TRP A 76 6.27 -24.62 16.23
CA TRP A 76 6.01 -23.17 16.22
C TRP A 76 4.54 -22.84 16.46
N GLN A 77 4.29 -21.71 17.13
CA GLN A 77 2.93 -21.21 17.39
C GLN A 77 2.36 -20.46 16.17
N ALA A 78 2.28 -21.14 15.04
CA ALA A 78 1.78 -20.56 13.79
C ALA A 78 0.28 -20.25 13.87
N GLN A 79 -0.10 -19.02 13.53
CA GLN A 79 -1.49 -18.57 13.46
C GLN A 79 -1.91 -18.27 12.03
N THR A 80 -3.20 -18.38 11.75
CA THR A 80 -3.76 -18.00 10.46
C THR A 80 -4.72 -16.82 10.61
N LEU A 81 -4.64 -15.87 9.69
CA LEU A 81 -5.58 -14.75 9.65
C LEU A 81 -6.97 -15.24 9.22
N GLY A 82 -7.94 -15.11 10.11
CA GLY A 82 -9.33 -15.45 9.84
C GLY A 82 -9.88 -14.69 8.63
N GLY A 83 -10.45 -15.42 7.64
CA GLY A 83 -10.93 -14.84 6.38
C GLY A 83 -9.82 -14.40 5.41
N GLY A 84 -8.55 -14.50 5.79
CA GLY A 84 -7.40 -14.19 4.95
C GLY A 84 -7.32 -12.71 4.56
N TYR A 85 -6.65 -12.44 3.42
CA TYR A 85 -6.49 -11.08 2.90
C TYR A 85 -7.82 -10.35 2.66
N LYS A 86 -8.90 -11.08 2.35
CA LYS A 86 -10.23 -10.48 2.17
C LYS A 86 -10.72 -9.77 3.43
N SER A 87 -10.50 -10.36 4.61
CA SER A 87 -10.86 -9.73 5.90
C SER A 87 -9.98 -8.53 6.19
N TYR A 88 -8.67 -8.61 5.95
CA TYR A 88 -7.77 -7.48 6.08
C TYR A 88 -8.19 -6.33 5.14
N ARG A 89 -8.53 -6.64 3.88
CA ARG A 89 -8.97 -5.62 2.92
C ARG A 89 -10.26 -4.93 3.37
N ARG A 90 -11.22 -5.68 3.91
CA ARG A 90 -12.44 -5.10 4.48
C ARG A 90 -12.10 -4.16 5.63
N TYR A 91 -11.25 -4.60 6.55
CA TYR A 91 -10.77 -3.76 7.65
C TYR A 91 -10.14 -2.45 7.15
N VAL A 92 -9.29 -2.49 6.12
CA VAL A 92 -8.69 -1.28 5.53
C VAL A 92 -9.78 -0.34 5.02
N LEU A 93 -10.75 -0.84 4.27
CA LEU A 93 -11.85 -0.02 3.73
C LEU A 93 -12.71 0.59 4.83
N ASP A 94 -13.12 -0.21 5.81
CA ASP A 94 -13.95 0.24 6.93
C ASP A 94 -13.21 1.30 7.77
N LYS A 95 -11.92 1.11 8.02
CA LYS A 95 -11.11 2.10 8.74
C LYS A 95 -10.92 3.38 7.97
N LEU A 96 -10.73 3.33 6.66
CA LEU A 96 -10.61 4.53 5.83
C LEU A 96 -11.91 5.34 5.73
N GLN A 97 -13.06 4.77 6.04
CA GLN A 97 -14.31 5.54 6.16
C GLN A 97 -14.37 6.39 7.42
N THR A 98 -13.73 5.95 8.51
CA THR A 98 -13.90 6.58 9.83
C THR A 98 -12.65 7.23 10.38
N LEU A 99 -11.47 6.69 10.11
CA LEU A 99 -10.21 7.20 10.68
C LEU A 99 -9.85 8.61 10.18
N PRO A 100 -10.00 8.96 8.87
CA PRO A 100 -9.68 10.30 8.39
C PRO A 100 -10.48 11.40 9.10
N THR A 101 -11.70 11.11 9.53
CA THR A 101 -12.58 12.11 10.17
C THR A 101 -12.16 12.45 11.61
N GLN A 102 -11.23 11.69 12.19
CA GLN A 102 -10.76 11.91 13.56
C GLN A 102 -9.62 12.95 13.66
N PHE A 103 -9.08 13.38 12.52
CA PHE A 103 -7.97 14.33 12.47
C PHE A 103 -8.42 15.73 12.08
N GLN A 104 -7.62 16.71 12.53
CA GLN A 104 -7.65 18.07 12.02
C GLN A 104 -6.60 18.22 10.94
N TYR A 105 -6.98 18.72 9.77
CA TYR A 105 -6.05 18.90 8.66
C TYR A 105 -5.76 20.38 8.42
N GLN A 106 -4.53 20.65 7.97
CA GLN A 106 -4.12 21.90 7.39
C GLN A 106 -3.70 21.64 5.95
N VAL A 107 -4.47 22.16 5.01
CA VAL A 107 -4.27 21.87 3.59
C VAL A 107 -3.30 22.88 2.97
N ILE A 108 -2.25 22.39 2.33
CA ILE A 108 -1.31 23.20 1.56
C ILE A 108 -1.81 23.25 0.12
N THR A 109 -2.12 24.44 -0.38
CA THR A 109 -2.59 24.66 -1.74
C THR A 109 -1.71 25.63 -2.49
N GLY A 110 -1.70 25.57 -3.80
CA GLY A 110 -0.90 26.47 -4.65
C GLY A 110 -0.78 25.91 -6.06
N SER A 111 -0.43 26.77 -6.99
CA SER A 111 -0.25 26.39 -8.40
C SER A 111 0.88 25.37 -8.57
N THR A 112 0.84 24.59 -9.66
CA THR A 112 1.95 23.70 -10.03
C THR A 112 3.28 24.46 -10.07
N GLY A 113 4.33 23.87 -9.49
CA GLY A 113 5.64 24.51 -9.36
C GLY A 113 5.79 25.47 -8.17
N SER A 114 4.81 25.59 -7.28
CA SER A 114 4.94 26.40 -6.04
C SER A 114 5.66 25.69 -4.88
N ALA A 115 6.30 24.57 -5.14
CA ALA A 115 7.09 23.80 -4.17
C ALA A 115 6.30 23.23 -2.98
N LYS A 116 5.01 22.92 -3.13
CA LYS A 116 4.18 22.34 -2.06
C LYS A 116 4.79 21.07 -1.47
N SER A 117 5.19 20.12 -2.31
CA SER A 117 5.77 18.83 -1.88
C SER A 117 7.07 19.05 -1.09
N ARG A 118 7.89 20.07 -1.44
CA ARG A 118 9.09 20.44 -0.66
C ARG A 118 8.74 21.03 0.70
N ILE A 119 7.65 21.79 0.77
CA ILE A 119 7.15 22.31 2.05
C ILE A 119 6.67 21.16 2.94
N LEU A 120 5.95 20.19 2.40
CA LEU A 120 5.53 19.00 3.14
C LEU A 120 6.72 18.17 3.62
N GLU A 121 7.72 17.99 2.78
CA GLU A 121 8.98 17.32 3.13
C GLU A 121 9.67 18.01 4.29
N GLU A 122 9.80 19.35 4.24
CA GLU A 122 10.41 20.13 5.32
C GLU A 122 9.60 20.08 6.62
N LEU A 123 8.27 20.16 6.56
CA LEU A 123 7.40 19.96 7.71
C LEU A 123 7.60 18.57 8.34
N HIS A 124 7.76 17.53 7.51
CA HIS A 124 8.05 16.19 7.99
C HIS A 124 9.42 16.11 8.68
N HIS A 125 10.46 16.76 8.14
CA HIS A 125 11.78 16.86 8.79
C HIS A 125 11.70 17.56 10.15
N GLN A 126 10.82 18.54 10.29
CA GLN A 126 10.55 19.23 11.57
C GLN A 126 9.61 18.44 12.50
N LYS A 127 9.34 17.16 12.18
CA LYS A 127 8.51 16.24 12.99
C LYS A 127 7.03 16.61 13.03
N ALA A 128 6.54 17.43 12.10
CA ALA A 128 5.10 17.60 11.92
C ALA A 128 4.48 16.34 11.30
N GLN A 129 3.19 16.11 11.56
CA GLN A 129 2.45 15.03 10.92
C GLN A 129 2.09 15.42 9.49
N VAL A 130 2.60 14.71 8.53
CA VAL A 130 2.39 14.95 7.10
C VAL A 130 1.81 13.72 6.43
N LEU A 131 0.68 13.87 5.76
CA LEU A 131 0.11 12.86 4.87
C LEU A 131 0.38 13.26 3.43
N ASP A 132 1.50 12.80 2.89
CA ASP A 132 1.93 13.07 1.51
C ASP A 132 1.30 12.04 0.56
N LEU A 133 0.21 12.44 -0.10
CA LEU A 133 -0.52 11.57 -1.01
C LEU A 133 0.21 11.33 -2.33
N GLU A 134 0.97 12.31 -2.83
CA GLU A 134 1.79 12.17 -4.02
C GLU A 134 2.90 11.14 -3.80
N LEU A 135 3.60 11.22 -2.68
CA LEU A 135 4.62 10.25 -2.29
C LEU A 135 4.03 8.84 -2.17
N LEU A 136 2.90 8.68 -1.46
CA LEU A 136 2.22 7.39 -1.30
C LEU A 136 1.70 6.83 -2.63
N ALA A 137 1.36 7.70 -3.58
CA ALA A 137 0.92 7.33 -4.93
C ALA A 137 2.08 7.08 -5.89
N ASN A 138 3.32 7.38 -5.52
CA ASN A 138 4.48 7.41 -6.42
C ASN A 138 4.21 8.24 -7.69
N HIS A 139 3.70 9.47 -7.50
CA HIS A 139 3.21 10.32 -8.58
C HIS A 139 3.21 11.79 -8.15
N LYS A 140 3.67 12.71 -8.98
CA LYS A 140 3.78 14.15 -8.67
C LYS A 140 2.48 14.94 -8.91
N GLY A 141 1.30 14.33 -8.85
CA GLY A 141 0.00 14.99 -8.96
C GLY A 141 -0.32 15.70 -10.29
N SER A 142 0.68 16.04 -11.08
CA SER A 142 0.53 16.74 -12.36
C SER A 142 0.22 15.78 -13.52
N VAL A 143 -0.17 16.31 -14.68
CA VAL A 143 -0.40 15.52 -15.91
C VAL A 143 0.86 14.73 -16.32
N LEU A 144 2.05 15.28 -16.07
CA LEU A 144 3.35 14.64 -16.33
C LEU A 144 3.97 14.04 -15.07
N GLY A 145 3.17 13.85 -14.02
CA GLY A 145 3.65 13.48 -12.68
C GLY A 145 4.01 12.01 -12.52
N GLY A 146 3.86 11.18 -13.54
CA GLY A 146 4.23 9.76 -13.48
C GLY A 146 5.74 9.58 -13.26
N ASN A 147 6.11 8.65 -12.36
CA ASN A 147 7.51 8.28 -12.18
C ASN A 147 7.95 7.37 -13.34
N ILE A 148 8.99 7.77 -14.08
CA ILE A 148 9.51 7.02 -15.24
C ILE A 148 10.26 5.74 -14.84
N TYR A 149 10.73 5.65 -13.60
CA TYR A 149 11.53 4.51 -13.12
C TYR A 149 10.70 3.45 -12.39
N SER A 150 9.47 3.79 -11.97
CA SER A 150 8.62 2.86 -11.21
C SER A 150 7.14 3.18 -11.41
N SER A 151 6.33 2.12 -11.52
CA SER A 151 4.88 2.26 -11.64
C SER A 151 4.23 2.70 -10.32
N GLN A 152 3.04 3.29 -10.43
CA GLN A 152 2.19 3.55 -9.26
C GLN A 152 1.86 2.24 -8.54
N PRO A 153 1.68 2.28 -7.21
CA PRO A 153 1.19 1.11 -6.48
C PRO A 153 -0.23 0.73 -6.93
N SER A 154 -0.65 -0.48 -6.62
CA SER A 154 -2.06 -0.82 -6.81
C SER A 154 -2.95 0.03 -5.89
N GLN A 155 -4.21 0.26 -6.27
CA GLN A 155 -5.20 0.98 -5.44
C GLN A 155 -5.26 0.41 -4.00
N LYS A 156 -5.20 -0.92 -3.87
CA LYS A 156 -5.22 -1.59 -2.56
C LYS A 156 -4.00 -1.27 -1.71
N LEU A 157 -2.84 -1.18 -2.32
CA LEU A 157 -1.60 -0.83 -1.61
C LEU A 157 -1.59 0.65 -1.22
N PHE A 158 -2.02 1.54 -2.09
CA PHE A 158 -2.16 2.96 -1.82
C PHE A 158 -3.06 3.22 -0.61
N GLU A 159 -4.28 2.66 -0.61
CA GLU A 159 -5.20 2.78 0.52
C GLU A 159 -4.66 2.14 1.81
N THR A 160 -3.94 1.02 1.69
CA THR A 160 -3.27 0.41 2.84
C THR A 160 -2.19 1.32 3.42
N ASN A 161 -1.42 2.00 2.56
CA ASN A 161 -0.37 2.92 2.99
C ASN A 161 -0.97 4.18 3.63
N ILE A 162 -2.04 4.75 3.08
CA ILE A 162 -2.79 5.84 3.72
C ILE A 162 -3.23 5.43 5.13
N LEU A 163 -3.88 4.27 5.27
CA LEU A 163 -4.32 3.78 6.57
C LEU A 163 -3.16 3.62 7.55
N LYS A 164 -2.06 3.00 7.13
CA LYS A 164 -0.87 2.80 7.98
C LYS A 164 -0.28 4.13 8.44
N THR A 165 -0.20 5.12 7.56
CA THR A 165 0.30 6.45 7.92
C THR A 165 -0.61 7.12 8.93
N LEU A 166 -1.92 7.14 8.69
CA LEU A 166 -2.90 7.71 9.62
C LEU A 166 -2.90 7.02 10.99
N GLN A 167 -2.67 5.70 11.05
CA GLN A 167 -2.60 4.95 12.31
C GLN A 167 -1.38 5.32 13.18
N GLN A 168 -0.35 5.94 12.61
CA GLN A 168 0.83 6.40 13.33
C GLN A 168 0.67 7.82 13.88
N PHE A 169 -0.37 8.54 13.45
CA PHE A 169 -0.60 9.92 13.81
C PHE A 169 -1.33 10.06 15.16
N ASN A 170 -1.01 11.14 15.85
CA ASN A 170 -1.72 11.58 17.05
C ASN A 170 -2.91 12.44 16.66
N THR A 171 -4.12 12.06 17.05
CA THR A 171 -5.37 12.77 16.73
C THR A 171 -5.47 14.18 17.34
N HIS A 172 -4.64 14.49 18.34
CA HIS A 172 -4.57 15.82 18.97
C HIS A 172 -3.61 16.80 18.25
N GLN A 173 -2.92 16.35 17.22
CA GLN A 173 -2.01 17.17 16.43
C GLN A 173 -2.56 17.35 15.01
N VAL A 174 -2.28 18.51 14.43
CA VAL A 174 -2.67 18.84 13.05
C VAL A 174 -1.91 17.96 12.07
N VAL A 175 -2.60 17.48 11.03
CA VAL A 175 -2.01 16.75 9.89
C VAL A 175 -1.90 17.70 8.71
N PHE A 176 -0.69 17.93 8.22
CA PHE A 176 -0.46 18.67 6.99
C PHE A 176 -0.65 17.76 5.78
N ILE A 177 -1.37 18.27 4.78
CA ILE A 177 -1.67 17.54 3.55
C ILE A 177 -1.74 18.53 2.39
N GLU A 178 -1.43 18.10 1.17
CA GLU A 178 -1.66 18.95 0.01
C GLU A 178 -3.07 18.83 -0.55
N ALA A 179 -3.53 19.91 -1.22
CA ALA A 179 -4.79 19.92 -1.93
C ALA A 179 -4.68 19.03 -3.17
N GLU A 180 -5.31 17.87 -3.11
CA GLU A 180 -5.33 16.91 -4.19
C GLU A 180 -6.71 16.79 -4.84
N SER A 181 -6.70 16.38 -6.10
CA SER A 181 -7.90 16.00 -6.81
C SER A 181 -8.39 14.62 -6.36
N ARG A 182 -9.59 14.22 -6.82
CA ARG A 182 -10.12 12.88 -6.56
C ARG A 182 -9.18 11.75 -7.04
N LYS A 183 -8.33 12.05 -8.02
CA LYS A 183 -7.39 11.10 -8.61
C LYS A 183 -5.98 11.65 -8.61
N ILE A 184 -5.02 10.78 -8.28
CA ILE A 184 -3.59 11.00 -8.43
C ILE A 184 -3.08 9.96 -9.42
N GLY A 185 -2.89 10.38 -10.67
CA GLY A 185 -2.66 9.44 -11.77
C GLY A 185 -3.84 8.47 -11.94
N SER A 186 -3.59 7.17 -11.81
CA SER A 186 -4.61 6.11 -11.90
C SER A 186 -5.30 5.80 -10.57
N LEU A 187 -4.81 6.35 -9.44
CA LEU A 187 -5.28 6.04 -8.10
C LEU A 187 -6.39 7.00 -7.64
N GLN A 188 -7.32 6.47 -6.85
CA GLN A 188 -8.40 7.26 -6.24
C GLN A 188 -8.13 7.51 -4.77
N VAL A 189 -8.24 8.76 -4.35
CA VAL A 189 -8.20 9.15 -2.94
C VAL A 189 -9.50 8.69 -2.26
N PRO A 190 -9.46 8.10 -1.05
CA PRO A 190 -10.67 7.71 -0.31
C PRO A 190 -11.62 8.88 -0.12
N ASP A 191 -12.92 8.66 -0.38
CA ASP A 191 -13.92 9.74 -0.38
C ASP A 191 -14.00 10.46 0.97
N SER A 192 -13.98 9.75 2.09
CA SER A 192 -13.98 10.36 3.43
C SER A 192 -12.77 11.27 3.71
N LEU A 193 -11.59 10.91 3.19
CA LEU A 193 -10.40 11.76 3.30
C LEU A 193 -10.54 12.98 2.39
N LEU A 194 -11.04 12.80 1.18
CA LEU A 194 -11.24 13.90 0.24
C LEU A 194 -12.26 14.93 0.74
N GLU A 195 -13.34 14.47 1.36
CA GLU A 195 -14.34 15.34 2.01
C GLU A 195 -13.67 16.16 3.14
N LYS A 196 -12.91 15.50 4.00
CA LYS A 196 -12.17 16.18 5.08
C LYS A 196 -11.17 17.21 4.56
N ILE A 197 -10.42 16.91 3.51
CA ILE A 197 -9.50 17.87 2.86
C ILE A 197 -10.27 19.12 2.41
N ARG A 198 -11.43 18.93 1.77
CA ARG A 198 -12.24 20.04 1.24
C ARG A 198 -12.86 20.94 2.31
N GLU A 199 -13.15 20.40 3.47
CA GLU A 199 -13.71 21.12 4.61
C GLU A 199 -12.65 21.81 5.48
N SER A 200 -11.36 21.49 5.27
CA SER A 200 -10.27 21.91 6.15
C SER A 200 -9.70 23.27 5.76
N PRO A 201 -9.13 24.02 6.72
CA PRO A 201 -8.44 25.27 6.46
C PRO A 201 -7.29 25.11 5.48
N CYS A 202 -7.10 26.09 4.57
CA CYS A 202 -6.06 26.08 3.55
C CYS A 202 -5.02 27.15 3.78
N ILE A 203 -3.74 26.80 3.59
CA ILE A 203 -2.61 27.73 3.43
C ILE A 203 -2.27 27.78 1.94
N ARG A 204 -2.45 28.94 1.33
CA ARG A 204 -2.14 29.16 -0.09
C ARG A 204 -0.71 29.59 -0.26
N ILE A 205 0.08 28.78 -0.96
CA ILE A 205 1.43 29.12 -1.38
C ILE A 205 1.38 29.93 -2.66
N ALA A 206 1.86 31.16 -2.61
CA ALA A 206 1.97 32.06 -3.76
C ALA A 206 3.43 32.15 -4.21
N ALA A 207 3.70 31.85 -5.48
CA ALA A 207 4.99 32.00 -6.09
C ALA A 207 4.81 32.68 -7.48
N SER A 208 5.75 33.55 -7.86
CA SER A 208 5.75 34.21 -9.17
C SER A 208 5.86 33.16 -10.29
N LEU A 209 5.37 33.48 -11.48
CA LEU A 209 5.48 32.59 -12.62
C LEU A 209 6.95 32.19 -12.87
N GLN A 210 7.86 33.14 -12.79
CA GLN A 210 9.28 32.92 -13.01
C GLN A 210 9.87 31.93 -11.97
N ALA A 211 9.55 32.11 -10.69
CA ALA A 211 10.02 31.20 -9.63
C ALA A 211 9.47 29.77 -9.85
N ARG A 212 8.22 29.63 -10.26
CA ARG A 212 7.60 28.36 -10.56
C ARG A 212 8.25 27.65 -11.75
N VAL A 213 8.56 28.38 -12.84
CA VAL A 213 9.27 27.84 -13.98
C VAL A 213 10.65 27.33 -13.60
N VAL A 214 11.43 28.12 -12.85
CA VAL A 214 12.76 27.70 -12.37
C VAL A 214 12.66 26.44 -11.50
N PHE A 215 11.67 26.39 -10.63
CA PHE A 215 11.45 25.21 -9.78
C PHE A 215 11.11 23.98 -10.63
N LEU A 216 10.18 24.10 -11.58
CA LEU A 216 9.78 22.98 -12.43
C LEU A 216 10.94 22.46 -13.29
N LEU A 217 11.74 23.32 -13.87
CA LEU A 217 12.91 22.92 -14.66
C LEU A 217 13.90 22.07 -13.82
N ARG A 218 14.05 22.39 -12.53
CA ARG A 218 14.88 21.58 -11.62
C ARG A 218 14.20 20.28 -11.21
N ASP A 219 12.91 20.33 -10.91
CA ASP A 219 12.16 19.17 -10.38
C ASP A 219 11.86 18.11 -11.44
N TYR A 220 11.86 18.50 -12.73
CA TYR A 220 11.65 17.64 -13.89
C TYR A 220 12.90 17.50 -14.79
N ASP A 221 14.10 17.78 -14.28
CA ASP A 221 15.37 17.70 -15.02
C ASP A 221 15.59 16.32 -15.68
N TYR A 222 15.12 15.26 -15.04
CA TYR A 222 15.18 13.89 -15.57
C TYR A 222 14.42 13.72 -16.91
N MET A 223 13.44 14.58 -17.23
CA MET A 223 12.72 14.53 -18.52
C MET A 223 13.53 15.15 -19.64
N THR A 224 14.47 16.05 -19.33
CA THR A 224 15.34 16.65 -20.34
C THR A 224 16.53 15.76 -20.69
N GLN A 225 16.89 14.83 -19.80
CA GLN A 225 18.00 13.90 -19.96
C GLN A 225 17.62 12.62 -20.70
N ASN A 226 16.33 12.28 -20.79
CA ASN A 226 15.78 11.13 -21.52
C ASN A 226 14.52 11.59 -22.28
N PRO A 227 14.66 12.24 -23.44
CA PRO A 227 13.53 12.70 -24.27
C PRO A 227 12.72 11.55 -24.90
#